data_118168956c3a68b0bd45f0837a8cab5d
#
_entry.id   118168956c3a68b0bd45f0837a8cab5d
#
_cell.length_a   1.000
_cell.length_b   1.000
_cell.length_c   1.000
_cell.angle_alpha   90.00
_cell.angle_beta   90.00
_cell.angle_gamma   90.00
#
_symmetry.space_group_name_H-M   'P 1'
#
loop_
_entity.id
_entity.type
_entity.pdbx_description
1 polymer ?
#
loop_
_entity_poly.entity_id
_entity_poly.type
_entity_poly.pdbx_seq_one_letter_code
_entity_poly.pdbx_strand_id
1 'polypeptide(L)'
;MTARRKQKNTLGRHYPILFSEQMVNSAFDGTRTQIRKNIAFNNGFESPLPFMWDDQDMIMNTISNGESFALQRRPGDSSWWWVAGRTVSKYVAATAQYGGPGSVLYVKEKWTDVGPRSNEHIMYYSGPNNELANEPGIDWKISTAMKKEHARLWLRITDMRAERLCAITTKDVKRSGFNNLEEFKQHWHDTYFRSCLWEDDPFVW
;
A
#
# COMPACT_ATOMS: atom_id res chain seq x y z
N MET A 1 -31.55 -31.64 5.59
CA MET A 1 -31.19 -30.45 6.41
C MET A 1 -29.96 -29.82 5.82
N THR A 2 -30.13 -28.75 5.05
CA THR A 2 -29.05 -28.07 4.32
C THR A 2 -28.49 -26.97 5.22
N ALA A 3 -27.26 -27.14 5.64
CA ALA A 3 -26.56 -26.15 6.47
C ALA A 3 -26.37 -24.86 5.68
N ARG A 4 -27.05 -23.79 6.04
CA ARG A 4 -26.82 -22.43 5.56
C ARG A 4 -25.41 -22.01 5.99
N ARG A 5 -24.47 -22.07 5.04
CA ARG A 5 -23.16 -21.46 5.17
C ARG A 5 -23.37 -19.95 5.40
N LYS A 6 -23.12 -19.47 6.62
CA LYS A 6 -23.10 -18.03 6.91
C LYS A 6 -22.05 -17.39 6.00
N GLN A 7 -22.51 -16.64 5.01
CA GLN A 7 -21.63 -15.69 4.30
C GLN A 7 -21.04 -14.76 5.36
N LYS A 8 -19.76 -14.97 5.68
CA LYS A 8 -18.99 -13.98 6.45
C LYS A 8 -18.94 -12.73 5.59
N ASN A 9 -19.61 -11.68 6.05
CA ASN A 9 -19.50 -10.33 5.49
C ASN A 9 -18.02 -9.99 5.38
N THR A 10 -17.46 -10.09 4.18
CA THR A 10 -16.15 -9.56 3.82
C THR A 10 -16.28 -8.06 3.58
N LEU A 11 -16.72 -7.32 4.59
CA LEU A 11 -16.41 -5.90 4.68
C LEU A 11 -14.88 -5.82 4.65
N GLY A 12 -14.33 -5.28 3.58
CA GLY A 12 -12.91 -5.29 3.28
C GLY A 12 -12.07 -4.90 4.50
N ARG A 13 -11.03 -5.66 4.78
CA ARG A 13 -10.09 -5.31 5.86
C ARG A 13 -9.57 -3.90 5.61
N HIS A 14 -9.47 -3.12 6.67
CA HIS A 14 -8.94 -1.77 6.61
C HIS A 14 -7.47 -1.77 7.05
N TYR A 15 -6.61 -1.17 6.25
CA TYR A 15 -5.18 -1.12 6.51
C TYR A 15 -4.71 0.33 6.63
N PRO A 16 -3.82 0.63 7.59
CA PRO A 16 -3.22 1.95 7.67
C PRO A 16 -2.19 2.15 6.57
N ILE A 17 -2.17 3.32 5.95
CA ILE A 17 -1.11 3.73 5.03
C ILE A 17 -0.62 5.13 5.39
N LEU A 18 0.69 5.33 5.45
CA LEU A 18 1.29 6.62 5.76
C LEU A 18 1.47 7.43 4.48
N PHE A 19 0.96 8.65 4.48
CA PHE A 19 1.16 9.61 3.39
C PHE A 19 1.99 10.80 3.89
N SER A 20 2.92 11.23 3.04
CA SER A 20 3.57 12.53 3.17
C SER A 20 2.60 13.63 2.74
N GLU A 21 2.95 14.88 3.01
CA GLU A 21 2.18 16.05 2.62
C GLU A 21 1.90 16.08 1.10
N GLN A 22 2.93 15.87 0.28
CA GLN A 22 2.78 15.79 -1.18
C GLN A 22 1.83 14.67 -1.62
N MET A 23 1.90 13.50 -0.95
CA MET A 23 1.03 12.38 -1.25
C MET A 23 -0.43 12.67 -0.91
N VAL A 24 -0.68 13.39 0.19
CA VAL A 24 -2.03 13.82 0.58
C VAL A 24 -2.58 14.80 -0.45
N ASN A 25 -1.81 15.83 -0.80
CA ASN A 25 -2.22 16.85 -1.77
C ASN A 25 -2.56 16.22 -3.11
N SER A 26 -1.66 15.36 -3.65
CA SER A 26 -1.87 14.67 -4.92
C SER A 26 -3.02 13.65 -4.90
N ALA A 27 -3.42 13.16 -3.73
CA ALA A 27 -4.61 12.32 -3.60
C ALA A 27 -5.90 13.14 -3.62
N PHE A 28 -5.90 14.34 -3.01
CA PHE A 28 -7.06 15.22 -3.03
C PHE A 28 -7.31 15.85 -4.39
N ASP A 29 -6.27 16.21 -5.13
CA ASP A 29 -6.41 16.75 -6.50
C ASP A 29 -6.66 15.67 -7.56
N GLY A 30 -6.68 14.39 -7.16
CA GLY A 30 -6.97 13.26 -8.02
C GLY A 30 -5.82 12.83 -8.95
N THR A 31 -4.64 13.43 -8.84
CA THR A 31 -3.48 13.05 -9.64
C THR A 31 -2.86 11.74 -9.17
N ARG A 32 -2.92 11.46 -7.86
CA ARG A 32 -2.45 10.19 -7.29
C ARG A 32 -3.53 9.12 -7.34
N THR A 33 -3.38 8.19 -8.26
CA THR A 33 -4.26 7.02 -8.40
C THR A 33 -3.51 5.70 -8.25
N GLN A 34 -2.20 5.76 -7.99
CA GLN A 34 -1.33 4.61 -7.88
C GLN A 34 -0.34 4.79 -6.72
N ILE A 35 -0.01 3.69 -6.06
CA ILE A 35 0.97 3.64 -4.98
C ILE A 35 1.91 2.48 -5.30
N ARG A 36 3.22 2.71 -5.13
CA ARG A 36 4.23 1.66 -5.18
C ARG A 36 4.81 1.41 -3.82
N LYS A 37 4.89 0.15 -3.45
CA LYS A 37 5.50 -0.32 -2.21
C LYS A 37 6.42 -1.50 -2.52
N ASN A 38 7.54 -1.57 -1.79
CA ASN A 38 8.45 -2.70 -1.88
C ASN A 38 7.75 -4.00 -1.47
N ILE A 39 8.00 -5.08 -2.21
CA ILE A 39 7.64 -6.45 -1.82
C ILE A 39 8.84 -7.02 -1.06
N ALA A 40 8.79 -6.96 0.26
CA ALA A 40 9.82 -7.55 1.10
C ALA A 40 9.61 -9.07 1.17
N PHE A 41 10.34 -9.81 0.37
CA PHE A 41 10.47 -11.26 0.54
C PHE A 41 11.43 -11.51 1.70
N ASN A 42 10.89 -11.82 2.87
CA ASN A 42 11.72 -12.25 4.00
C ASN A 42 12.50 -13.51 3.60
N ASN A 43 13.81 -13.47 3.78
CA ASN A 43 14.78 -14.49 3.34
C ASN A 43 14.61 -15.89 3.99
N GLY A 44 13.46 -16.23 4.55
CA GLY A 44 13.26 -17.42 5.36
C GLY A 44 12.10 -18.33 5.00
N PHE A 45 11.27 -18.02 4.03
CA PHE A 45 10.17 -18.92 3.67
C PHE A 45 10.35 -19.48 2.26
N GLU A 46 11.23 -20.47 2.12
CA GLU A 46 11.19 -21.39 1.00
C GLU A 46 10.18 -22.50 1.34
N SER A 47 8.98 -22.44 0.80
CA SER A 47 8.05 -23.56 0.86
C SER A 47 8.32 -24.51 -0.30
N PRO A 48 8.49 -25.81 -0.07
CA PRO A 48 8.76 -26.78 -1.15
C PRO A 48 7.57 -27.05 -2.06
N LEU A 49 6.36 -26.63 -1.73
CA LEU A 49 5.18 -26.82 -2.59
C LEU A 49 4.22 -25.63 -2.44
N PRO A 50 3.52 -25.24 -3.53
CA PRO A 50 2.43 -24.31 -3.42
C PRO A 50 1.39 -24.91 -2.46
N PHE A 51 0.94 -24.12 -1.51
CA PHE A 51 -0.35 -24.40 -0.89
C PHE A 51 -1.33 -24.55 -2.06
N MET A 52 -2.14 -25.58 -2.06
CA MET A 52 -3.26 -25.68 -2.97
C MET A 52 -4.24 -24.58 -2.59
N TRP A 53 -4.06 -23.42 -3.19
CA TRP A 53 -4.84 -22.24 -2.99
C TRP A 53 -5.98 -22.29 -4.01
N ASP A 54 -7.13 -21.84 -3.61
CA ASP A 54 -8.28 -21.82 -4.50
C ASP A 54 -7.95 -20.91 -5.70
N ASP A 55 -7.94 -21.45 -6.91
CA ASP A 55 -7.61 -20.74 -8.14
C ASP A 55 -8.49 -19.50 -8.39
N GLN A 56 -9.63 -19.40 -7.75
CA GLN A 56 -10.57 -18.30 -7.88
C GLN A 56 -10.05 -16.98 -7.23
N ASP A 57 -9.09 -17.09 -6.31
CA ASP A 57 -8.53 -15.94 -5.58
C ASP A 57 -7.08 -15.64 -6.00
N MET A 58 -6.65 -16.08 -7.20
CA MET A 58 -5.30 -15.89 -7.69
C MET A 58 -5.24 -14.86 -8.81
N ILE A 59 -4.36 -13.85 -8.66
CA ILE A 59 -4.03 -12.89 -9.71
C ILE A 59 -2.61 -13.20 -10.18
N MET A 60 -2.48 -13.70 -11.41
CA MET A 60 -1.18 -14.00 -12.01
C MET A 60 -0.64 -12.81 -12.79
N ASN A 61 0.60 -12.42 -12.49
CA ASN A 61 1.35 -11.45 -13.28
C ASN A 61 2.64 -12.11 -13.78
N THR A 62 2.79 -12.19 -15.10
CA THR A 62 4.06 -12.60 -15.71
C THR A 62 4.93 -11.38 -15.96
N ILE A 63 6.13 -11.39 -15.43
CA ILE A 63 7.10 -10.32 -15.60
C ILE A 63 8.05 -10.68 -16.75
N SER A 64 8.57 -9.66 -17.42
CA SER A 64 9.30 -9.74 -18.70
C SER A 64 10.53 -10.67 -18.76
N ASN A 65 10.99 -11.20 -17.63
CA ASN A 65 12.16 -12.08 -17.53
C ASN A 65 11.81 -13.55 -17.25
N GLY A 66 10.56 -13.97 -17.50
CA GLY A 66 10.13 -15.35 -17.22
C GLY A 66 9.87 -15.63 -15.73
N GLU A 67 9.98 -14.62 -14.86
CA GLU A 67 9.58 -14.71 -13.47
C GLU A 67 8.06 -14.57 -13.38
N SER A 68 7.41 -15.50 -12.69
CA SER A 68 5.97 -15.42 -12.45
C SER A 68 5.69 -14.99 -11.02
N PHE A 69 4.82 -14.01 -10.88
CA PHE A 69 4.29 -13.57 -9.59
C PHE A 69 2.81 -13.86 -9.52
N ALA A 70 2.37 -14.31 -8.38
CA ALA A 70 0.97 -14.47 -8.08
C ALA A 70 0.65 -13.68 -6.79
N LEU A 71 -0.45 -12.95 -6.81
CA LEU A 71 -1.08 -12.45 -5.61
C LEU A 71 -2.19 -13.44 -5.25
N GLN A 72 -2.05 -14.11 -4.13
CA GLN A 72 -2.97 -15.16 -3.71
C GLN A 72 -3.59 -14.84 -2.37
N ARG A 73 -4.85 -15.26 -2.20
CA ARG A 73 -5.56 -15.18 -0.94
C ARG A 73 -5.44 -16.48 -0.19
N ARG A 74 -4.95 -16.43 1.04
CA ARG A 74 -4.76 -17.62 1.87
C ARG A 74 -6.10 -18.17 2.35
N PRO A 75 -6.39 -19.48 2.14
CA PRO A 75 -7.55 -20.13 2.74
C PRO A 75 -7.48 -20.07 4.26
N GLY A 76 -8.61 -19.81 4.89
CA GLY A 76 -8.77 -19.83 6.36
C GLY A 76 -8.68 -18.46 7.02
N ASP A 77 -7.67 -17.64 6.78
CA ASP A 77 -7.52 -16.30 7.39
C ASP A 77 -7.82 -15.14 6.43
N SER A 78 -8.00 -15.44 5.14
CA SER A 78 -8.27 -14.45 4.08
C SER A 78 -7.18 -13.38 3.91
N SER A 79 -5.95 -13.67 4.33
CA SER A 79 -4.80 -12.79 4.06
C SER A 79 -4.33 -12.92 2.61
N TRP A 80 -3.76 -11.83 2.08
CA TRP A 80 -3.18 -11.81 0.75
C TRP A 80 -1.67 -11.99 0.82
N TRP A 81 -1.11 -12.75 -0.14
CA TRP A 81 0.30 -13.07 -0.19
C TRP A 81 0.84 -12.93 -1.61
N TRP A 82 2.01 -12.33 -1.72
CA TRP A 82 2.80 -12.38 -2.92
C TRP A 82 3.57 -13.70 -2.98
N VAL A 83 3.49 -14.39 -4.11
CA VAL A 83 4.21 -15.64 -4.35
C VAL A 83 5.03 -15.49 -5.62
N ALA A 84 6.33 -15.67 -5.52
CA ALA A 84 7.24 -15.64 -6.67
C ALA A 84 7.81 -17.03 -6.93
N GLY A 85 7.70 -17.50 -8.16
CA GLY A 85 8.36 -18.72 -8.61
C GLY A 85 9.82 -18.43 -8.93
N ARG A 86 10.75 -19.08 -8.22
CA ARG A 86 12.19 -19.06 -8.56
C ARG A 86 12.62 -20.24 -9.38
N THR A 87 11.95 -21.37 -9.22
CA THR A 87 12.12 -22.61 -10.02
C THR A 87 10.82 -23.41 -9.95
N VAL A 88 10.69 -24.46 -10.73
CA VAL A 88 9.50 -25.34 -10.76
C VAL A 88 9.16 -25.94 -9.38
N SER A 89 10.08 -25.89 -8.42
CA SER A 89 9.92 -26.49 -7.08
C SER A 89 10.17 -25.54 -5.91
N LYS A 90 10.51 -24.27 -6.15
CA LYS A 90 10.82 -23.31 -5.07
C LYS A 90 10.06 -22.01 -5.25
N TYR A 91 9.31 -21.63 -4.24
CA TYR A 91 8.56 -20.39 -4.15
C TYR A 91 9.04 -19.54 -2.98
N VAL A 92 9.08 -18.24 -3.17
CA VAL A 92 9.26 -17.26 -2.11
C VAL A 92 7.94 -16.55 -1.90
N ALA A 93 7.49 -16.44 -0.67
CA ALA A 93 6.23 -15.79 -0.35
C ALA A 93 6.45 -14.58 0.57
N ALA A 94 5.70 -13.54 0.34
CA ALA A 94 5.66 -12.34 1.19
C ALA A 94 4.21 -11.93 1.44
N THR A 95 3.91 -11.50 2.68
CA THR A 95 2.58 -10.99 3.00
C THR A 95 2.31 -9.70 2.21
N ALA A 96 1.17 -9.64 1.54
CA ALA A 96 0.69 -8.40 0.97
C ALA A 96 0.18 -7.49 2.10
N GLN A 97 1.08 -6.62 2.58
CA GLN A 97 0.92 -5.82 3.79
C GLN A 97 -0.39 -5.02 3.84
N TYR A 98 -0.90 -4.61 2.70
CA TYR A 98 -2.10 -3.78 2.58
C TYR A 98 -3.32 -4.57 2.04
N GLY A 99 -3.24 -5.89 2.06
CA GLY A 99 -4.28 -6.74 1.51
C GLY A 99 -4.21 -6.86 -0.02
N GLY A 100 -5.35 -7.04 -0.66
CA GLY A 100 -5.50 -7.19 -2.11
C GLY A 100 -6.70 -6.40 -2.64
N PRO A 101 -7.10 -6.63 -3.88
CA PRO A 101 -8.25 -5.97 -4.47
C PRO A 101 -9.50 -6.06 -3.59
N GLY A 102 -10.20 -4.93 -3.45
CA GLY A 102 -11.33 -4.77 -2.54
C GLY A 102 -10.97 -4.35 -1.11
N SER A 103 -9.70 -4.44 -0.70
CA SER A 103 -9.24 -3.90 0.58
C SER A 103 -9.34 -2.38 0.60
N VAL A 104 -9.49 -1.82 1.80
CA VAL A 104 -9.60 -0.38 2.00
C VAL A 104 -8.44 0.11 2.84
N LEU A 105 -7.78 1.15 2.36
CA LEU A 105 -6.70 1.84 3.06
C LEU A 105 -7.26 3.09 3.74
N TYR A 106 -6.91 3.29 5.00
CA TYR A 106 -7.11 4.58 5.65
C TYR A 106 -5.78 5.32 5.75
N VAL A 107 -5.78 6.54 5.22
CA VAL A 107 -4.57 7.35 5.16
C VAL A 107 -4.30 7.98 6.52
N LYS A 108 -3.08 7.80 6.99
CA LYS A 108 -2.54 8.48 8.17
C LYS A 108 -1.64 9.60 7.70
N GLU A 109 -1.99 10.82 8.06
CA GLU A 109 -1.30 12.05 7.66
C GLU A 109 -0.91 12.88 8.89
N LYS A 110 -0.13 13.94 8.72
CA LYS A 110 0.22 14.89 9.78
C LYS A 110 -1.04 15.64 10.23
N TRP A 111 -1.31 15.67 11.51
CA TRP A 111 -2.58 16.11 12.08
C TRP A 111 -2.41 16.73 13.48
N THR A 112 -3.44 17.37 13.99
CA THR A 112 -3.52 17.77 15.39
C THR A 112 -4.98 17.76 15.85
N ASP A 113 -5.20 17.80 17.14
CA ASP A 113 -6.50 18.07 17.74
C ASP A 113 -6.45 19.45 18.42
N VAL A 114 -7.43 20.27 18.11
CA VAL A 114 -7.57 21.62 18.65
C VAL A 114 -8.90 21.71 19.39
N GLY A 115 -8.91 21.40 20.66
CA GLY A 115 -10.13 21.50 21.43
C GLY A 115 -9.89 21.16 22.89
N PRO A 116 -10.77 21.64 23.81
CA PRO A 116 -10.68 21.36 25.23
C PRO A 116 -10.89 19.88 25.57
N ARG A 117 -11.48 19.12 24.62
CA ARG A 117 -11.61 17.66 24.68
C ARG A 117 -10.95 17.06 23.45
N SER A 118 -10.03 16.11 23.66
CA SER A 118 -9.43 15.36 22.56
C SER A 118 -10.52 14.76 21.67
N ASN A 119 -10.43 14.98 20.33
CA ASN A 119 -11.31 14.55 19.25
C ASN A 119 -12.48 15.47 18.86
N GLU A 120 -12.64 16.66 19.45
CA GLU A 120 -13.72 17.57 19.03
C GLU A 120 -13.41 18.27 17.69
N HIS A 121 -12.15 18.63 17.45
CA HIS A 121 -11.75 19.32 16.23
C HIS A 121 -10.42 18.78 15.71
N ILE A 122 -10.47 17.93 14.71
CA ILE A 122 -9.29 17.41 14.06
C ILE A 122 -8.88 18.34 12.92
N MET A 123 -7.64 18.77 12.96
CA MET A 123 -7.03 19.55 11.89
C MET A 123 -5.97 18.74 11.17
N TYR A 124 -5.81 19.02 9.89
CA TYR A 124 -4.88 18.30 9.01
C TYR A 124 -3.89 19.29 8.42
N TYR A 125 -2.62 18.88 8.39
CA TYR A 125 -1.53 19.73 7.91
C TYR A 125 -1.58 19.95 6.40
N SER A 126 -2.09 18.99 5.63
CA SER A 126 -2.08 18.96 4.17
C SER A 126 -3.49 18.95 3.58
N GLY A 127 -3.60 19.14 2.28
CA GLY A 127 -4.86 19.10 1.54
C GLY A 127 -5.61 20.43 1.53
N PRO A 128 -6.86 20.44 1.07
CA PRO A 128 -7.68 21.66 1.03
C PRO A 128 -7.91 22.18 2.46
N ASN A 129 -7.95 23.49 2.60
CA ASN A 129 -8.17 24.21 3.86
C ASN A 129 -7.05 24.04 4.91
N ASN A 130 -5.79 24.00 4.46
CA ASN A 130 -4.63 23.93 5.32
C ASN A 130 -4.05 25.31 5.67
N GLU A 131 -4.87 26.35 5.70
CA GLU A 131 -4.46 27.74 5.96
C GLU A 131 -3.64 27.88 7.25
N LEU A 132 -3.91 27.02 8.22
CA LEU A 132 -3.22 27.00 9.50
C LEU A 132 -1.96 26.12 9.55
N ALA A 133 -1.56 25.48 8.43
CA ALA A 133 -0.41 24.56 8.42
C ALA A 133 0.89 25.21 8.89
N ASN A 134 1.08 26.50 8.58
CA ASN A 134 2.27 27.26 8.91
C ASN A 134 2.07 28.23 10.10
N GLU A 135 0.93 28.18 10.77
CA GLU A 135 0.68 29.03 11.94
C GLU A 135 1.58 28.63 13.11
N PRO A 136 2.27 29.60 13.72
CA PRO A 136 3.11 29.33 14.89
C PRO A 136 2.27 28.90 16.09
N GLY A 137 2.81 27.98 16.89
CA GLY A 137 2.16 27.54 18.14
C GLY A 137 1.23 26.33 17.98
N ILE A 138 1.04 25.79 16.79
CA ILE A 138 0.30 24.55 16.59
C ILE A 138 1.23 23.35 16.78
N ASP A 139 0.91 22.47 17.73
CA ASP A 139 1.63 21.22 17.97
C ASP A 139 1.15 20.13 17.01
N TRP A 140 1.81 20.01 15.88
CA TRP A 140 1.51 19.03 14.84
C TRP A 140 2.00 17.64 15.20
N LYS A 141 1.09 16.69 15.32
CA LYS A 141 1.37 15.26 15.58
C LYS A 141 1.80 14.54 14.30
N ILE A 142 2.72 13.60 14.47
CA ILE A 142 3.21 12.76 13.38
C ILE A 142 2.11 11.81 12.87
N SER A 143 2.16 11.47 11.59
CA SER A 143 1.17 10.61 10.93
C SER A 143 1.02 9.23 11.59
N THR A 144 2.10 8.66 12.13
CA THR A 144 2.05 7.35 12.81
C THR A 144 1.16 7.35 14.06
N ALA A 145 1.01 8.50 14.73
CA ALA A 145 0.16 8.63 15.91
C ALA A 145 -1.34 8.78 15.58
N MET A 146 -1.69 9.01 14.31
CA MET A 146 -3.09 9.21 13.90
C MET A 146 -3.91 7.94 14.08
N LYS A 147 -5.06 8.06 14.73
CA LYS A 147 -6.01 6.96 14.87
C LYS A 147 -6.87 6.80 13.61
N LYS A 148 -7.43 5.61 13.42
CA LYS A 148 -8.30 5.30 12.26
C LYS A 148 -9.54 6.19 12.20
N GLU A 149 -10.15 6.50 13.34
CA GLU A 149 -11.33 7.35 13.44
C GLU A 149 -11.10 8.79 12.97
N HIS A 150 -9.83 9.23 12.94
CA HIS A 150 -9.44 10.57 12.48
C HIS A 150 -9.10 10.57 10.97
N ALA A 151 -9.10 9.41 10.32
CA ALA A 151 -8.79 9.34 8.89
C ALA A 151 -9.94 9.92 8.06
N ARG A 152 -9.64 10.95 7.27
CA ARG A 152 -10.58 11.57 6.32
C ARG A 152 -10.43 11.04 4.90
N LEU A 153 -9.30 10.41 4.58
CA LEU A 153 -8.97 9.91 3.25
C LEU A 153 -8.97 8.38 3.27
N TRP A 154 -9.85 7.80 2.45
CA TRP A 154 -10.05 6.37 2.35
C TRP A 154 -9.89 5.93 0.92
N LEU A 155 -9.00 4.98 0.67
CA LEU A 155 -8.67 4.50 -0.66
C LEU A 155 -9.05 3.02 -0.78
N ARG A 156 -9.72 2.66 -1.87
CA ARG A 156 -10.00 1.26 -2.19
C ARG A 156 -8.97 0.74 -3.17
N ILE A 157 -8.37 -0.38 -2.88
CA ILE A 157 -7.51 -1.09 -3.82
C ILE A 157 -8.42 -1.71 -4.89
N THR A 158 -8.27 -1.28 -6.14
CA THR A 158 -9.02 -1.80 -7.27
C THR A 158 -8.24 -2.87 -8.03
N ASP A 159 -6.94 -2.70 -8.11
CA ASP A 159 -6.02 -3.59 -8.82
C ASP A 159 -4.65 -3.59 -8.14
N MET A 160 -3.93 -4.70 -8.28
CA MET A 160 -2.56 -4.84 -7.79
C MET A 160 -1.76 -5.68 -8.77
N ARG A 161 -0.53 -5.24 -9.02
CA ARG A 161 0.43 -5.99 -9.84
C ARG A 161 1.82 -5.90 -9.24
N ALA A 162 2.61 -6.96 -9.42
CA ALA A 162 4.03 -6.92 -9.13
C ALA A 162 4.79 -6.53 -10.39
N GLU A 163 5.78 -5.68 -10.25
CA GLU A 163 6.68 -5.27 -11.32
C GLU A 163 8.07 -4.93 -10.77
N ARG A 164 9.07 -4.83 -11.65
CA ARG A 164 10.36 -4.27 -11.26
C ARG A 164 10.23 -2.76 -11.07
N LEU A 165 10.94 -2.20 -10.12
CA LEU A 165 10.90 -0.77 -9.82
C LEU A 165 11.30 0.07 -11.03
N CYS A 166 12.39 -0.32 -11.72
CA CYS A 166 12.89 0.40 -12.89
C CYS A 166 12.00 0.25 -14.15
N ALA A 167 11.02 -0.66 -14.14
CA ALA A 167 10.04 -0.79 -15.22
C ALA A 167 8.95 0.30 -15.18
N ILE A 168 9.03 1.24 -14.23
CA ILE A 168 8.07 2.34 -14.11
C ILE A 168 8.03 3.19 -15.38
N THR A 169 6.82 3.44 -15.88
CA THR A 169 6.60 4.33 -17.03
C THR A 169 6.36 5.78 -16.60
N THR A 170 6.55 6.72 -17.52
CA THR A 170 6.21 8.14 -17.27
C THR A 170 4.75 8.31 -16.85
N LYS A 171 3.84 7.49 -17.38
CA LYS A 171 2.42 7.49 -16.99
C LYS A 171 2.24 7.05 -15.55
N ASP A 172 2.98 6.03 -15.12
CA ASP A 172 2.92 5.54 -13.76
C ASP A 172 3.51 6.54 -12.76
N VAL A 173 4.58 7.24 -13.13
CA VAL A 173 5.15 8.34 -12.35
C VAL A 173 4.09 9.41 -12.06
N LYS A 174 3.38 9.86 -13.11
CA LYS A 174 2.29 10.84 -12.96
C LYS A 174 1.15 10.31 -12.11
N ARG A 175 0.72 9.06 -12.31
CA ARG A 175 -0.31 8.41 -11.49
C ARG A 175 0.11 8.20 -10.04
N SER A 176 1.41 8.20 -9.78
CA SER A 176 1.96 8.18 -8.42
C SER A 176 2.06 9.59 -7.80
N GLY A 177 1.57 10.63 -8.49
CA GLY A 177 1.51 12.01 -8.02
C GLY A 177 2.86 12.75 -8.10
N PHE A 178 3.73 12.37 -9.05
CA PHE A 178 5.00 13.02 -9.30
C PHE A 178 5.05 13.61 -10.71
N ASN A 179 5.74 14.73 -10.89
CA ASN A 179 5.83 15.40 -12.17
C ASN A 179 6.79 14.70 -13.15
N ASN A 180 7.86 14.11 -12.62
CA ASN A 180 8.90 13.45 -13.39
C ASN A 180 9.55 12.30 -12.61
N LEU A 181 10.39 11.53 -13.32
CA LEU A 181 11.04 10.35 -12.77
C LEU A 181 12.03 10.70 -11.65
N GLU A 182 12.71 11.83 -11.74
CA GLU A 182 13.72 12.22 -10.74
C GLU A 182 13.07 12.55 -9.39
N GLU A 183 11.92 13.24 -9.40
CA GLU A 183 11.13 13.44 -8.17
C GLU A 183 10.70 12.11 -7.56
N PHE A 184 10.27 11.16 -8.39
CA PHE A 184 9.87 9.84 -7.92
C PHE A 184 11.06 9.07 -7.33
N LYS A 185 12.24 9.10 -7.99
CA LYS A 185 13.46 8.46 -7.49
C LYS A 185 13.90 9.06 -6.15
N GLN A 186 13.88 10.40 -6.04
CA GLN A 186 14.22 11.07 -4.79
C GLN A 186 13.27 10.63 -3.66
N HIS A 187 11.97 10.63 -3.92
CA HIS A 187 10.99 10.14 -2.96
C HIS A 187 11.21 8.67 -2.57
N TRP A 188 11.55 7.82 -3.55
CA TRP A 188 11.88 6.42 -3.30
C TRP A 188 13.11 6.30 -2.41
N HIS A 189 14.19 7.01 -2.74
CA HIS A 189 15.41 7.04 -1.95
C HIS A 189 15.13 7.50 -0.51
N ASP A 190 14.40 8.57 -0.31
CA ASP A 190 14.09 9.10 1.02
C ASP A 190 13.24 8.13 1.85
N THR A 191 12.40 7.35 1.19
CA THR A 191 11.53 6.36 1.85
C THR A 191 12.27 5.07 2.17
N TYR A 192 13.18 4.61 1.30
CA TYR A 192 13.77 3.27 1.35
C TYR A 192 15.30 3.24 1.39
N PHE A 193 15.97 4.35 1.67
CA PHE A 193 17.43 4.53 1.56
C PHE A 193 18.29 3.46 2.27
N ARG A 194 17.73 2.70 3.21
CA ARG A 194 18.45 1.65 3.96
C ARG A 194 18.08 0.22 3.56
N SER A 195 17.04 0.02 2.79
CA SER A 195 16.47 -1.31 2.64
C SER A 195 16.15 -1.75 1.22
N CYS A 196 16.11 -0.80 0.27
CA CYS A 196 15.61 -1.09 -1.05
C CYS A 196 16.02 0.03 -2.02
N LEU A 197 17.27 -0.03 -2.49
CA LEU A 197 17.82 1.00 -3.35
C LEU A 197 17.20 0.93 -4.75
N TRP A 198 17.23 2.05 -5.47
CA TRP A 198 16.79 2.12 -6.86
C TRP A 198 17.61 1.20 -7.76
N GLU A 199 18.92 1.14 -7.52
CA GLU A 199 19.91 0.38 -8.29
C GLU A 199 19.73 -1.13 -8.14
N ASP A 200 19.11 -1.59 -7.05
CA ASP A 200 18.80 -3.00 -6.82
C ASP A 200 17.60 -3.48 -7.65
N ASP A 201 16.89 -2.55 -8.31
CA ASP A 201 15.68 -2.81 -9.08
C ASP A 201 14.73 -3.81 -8.39
N PRO A 202 14.29 -3.50 -7.16
CA PRO A 202 13.51 -4.42 -6.38
C PRO A 202 12.13 -4.66 -6.98
N PHE A 203 11.49 -5.74 -6.54
CA PHE A 203 10.09 -5.95 -6.85
C PHE A 203 9.20 -5.02 -6.02
N VAL A 204 8.26 -4.42 -6.70
CA VAL A 204 7.26 -3.52 -6.13
C VAL A 204 5.86 -3.93 -6.58
N TRP A 205 4.87 -3.48 -5.86
CA TRP A 205 3.46 -3.63 -6.21
C TRP A 205 2.77 -2.26 -6.15
#